data_468442c64eccb5b0d8f31fc6efda67ca
#
_entry.id   468442c64eccb5b0d8f31fc6efda67ca
#
_cell.length_a   1.000
_cell.length_b   1.000
_cell.length_c   1.000
_cell.angle_alpha   90.00
_cell.angle_beta   90.00
_cell.angle_gamma   90.00
#
_symmetry.space_group_name_H-M   'P 1'
#
loop_
_entity.id
_entity.type
_entity.pdbx_description
1 polymer ?
#
loop_
_entity_poly.entity_id
_entity_poly.type
_entity_poly.pdbx_seq_one_letter_code
_entity_poly.pdbx_strand_id
1 'polypeptide(L)'
;MQNMLAARTVVAVARGTMLRMPARMVGSVRMPVRALSMSHAVARSDKFRAERDTFGDLQVPADKYWGAQTQRSSMNFKIGGKMERMPEPIISAFGVLKKAAATVNKEFGLDPKIADAICAAADEVISGKLHEHFPLVVVQTGSGTQSNRNVNEVISNRAIEML
;
A
#
# COMPACT_ATOMS: atom_id res chain seq x y z
N MET A 1 15.84 0.53 -12.08
CA MET A 1 14.63 0.91 -12.81
C MET A 1 13.33 0.39 -12.17
N GLN A 2 13.23 -0.85 -11.69
CA GLN A 2 12.04 -1.38 -11.01
C GLN A 2 11.68 -0.65 -9.70
N ASN A 3 12.64 -0.10 -8.96
CA ASN A 3 12.39 0.64 -7.72
C ASN A 3 11.76 2.04 -7.94
N MET A 4 11.92 2.65 -9.12
CA MET A 4 11.23 3.91 -9.47
C MET A 4 9.73 3.69 -9.73
N LEU A 5 9.34 2.51 -10.22
CA LEU A 5 7.94 2.18 -10.45
C LEU A 5 7.16 1.99 -9.13
N ALA A 6 7.79 1.43 -8.11
CA ALA A 6 7.17 1.24 -6.79
C ALA A 6 6.85 2.57 -6.09
N ALA A 7 7.75 3.56 -6.20
CA ALA A 7 7.48 4.91 -5.69
C ALA A 7 6.35 5.62 -6.47
N ARG A 8 6.22 5.36 -7.78
CA ARG A 8 5.12 5.88 -8.59
C ARG A 8 3.76 5.26 -8.24
N THR A 9 3.73 4.01 -7.82
CA THR A 9 2.48 3.32 -7.45
C THR A 9 1.87 3.89 -6.17
N VAL A 10 2.67 4.29 -5.18
CA VAL A 10 2.20 4.96 -3.96
C VAL A 10 1.57 6.33 -4.28
N VAL A 11 2.11 7.04 -5.29
CA VAL A 11 1.59 8.36 -5.73
C VAL A 11 0.35 8.23 -6.62
N ALA A 12 0.23 7.15 -7.39
CA ALA A 12 -0.91 6.97 -8.31
C ALA A 12 -2.25 6.74 -7.59
N VAL A 13 -2.24 6.22 -6.37
CA VAL A 13 -3.45 6.06 -5.55
C VAL A 13 -3.97 7.40 -5.00
N ALA A 14 -3.10 8.41 -4.87
CA ALA A 14 -3.46 9.72 -4.34
C ALA A 14 -3.88 10.75 -5.42
N ARG A 15 -3.71 10.47 -6.71
CA ARG A 15 -4.10 11.38 -7.80
C ARG A 15 -5.09 10.73 -8.75
N GLY A 16 -6.38 10.94 -8.50
CA GLY A 16 -7.42 10.91 -9.53
C GLY A 16 -7.25 12.06 -10.52
N THR A 17 -6.17 12.08 -11.32
CA THR A 17 -6.00 13.07 -12.36
C THR A 17 -6.61 12.55 -13.64
N MET A 18 -7.84 13.00 -13.94
CA MET A 18 -8.47 12.86 -15.25
C MET A 18 -7.60 13.53 -16.31
N LEU A 19 -7.00 12.76 -17.19
CA LEU A 19 -6.51 13.26 -18.48
C LEU A 19 -7.74 13.63 -19.32
N ARG A 20 -7.92 14.95 -19.56
CA ARG A 20 -8.88 15.46 -20.54
C ARG A 20 -8.40 15.11 -21.94
N MET A 21 -9.07 14.17 -22.59
CA MET A 21 -9.00 14.04 -24.04
C MET A 21 -10.08 14.94 -24.71
N PRO A 22 -9.79 15.53 -25.89
CA PRO A 22 -10.75 16.40 -26.56
C PRO A 22 -11.93 15.60 -27.11
N ALA A 23 -13.12 16.16 -26.93
CA ALA A 23 -14.38 15.61 -27.36
C ALA A 23 -14.46 15.52 -28.90
N ARG A 24 -14.75 14.35 -29.42
CA ARG A 24 -15.31 14.18 -30.76
C ARG A 24 -16.77 13.72 -30.60
N MET A 25 -17.68 14.55 -31.10
CA MET A 25 -19.12 14.33 -31.11
C MET A 25 -19.49 12.99 -31.75
N VAL A 26 -20.23 12.16 -31.06
CA VAL A 26 -21.12 11.14 -31.68
C VAL A 26 -22.39 11.06 -30.84
N GLY A 27 -23.51 11.00 -31.54
CA GLY A 27 -24.87 11.22 -31.14
C GLY A 27 -25.38 10.52 -29.88
N SER A 28 -26.25 11.25 -29.20
CA SER A 28 -26.95 10.86 -27.99
C SER A 28 -27.99 9.81 -28.27
N VAL A 29 -27.79 8.59 -27.75
CA VAL A 29 -28.87 7.65 -27.47
C VAL A 29 -29.06 7.63 -25.96
N ARG A 30 -30.09 8.33 -25.49
CA ARG A 30 -30.53 8.29 -24.09
C ARG A 30 -31.24 6.98 -23.81
N MET A 31 -30.58 6.06 -23.15
CA MET A 31 -31.25 4.98 -22.42
C MET A 31 -31.38 5.38 -20.94
N PRO A 32 -32.54 5.17 -20.32
CA PRO A 32 -32.71 5.44 -18.89
C PRO A 32 -31.98 4.35 -18.11
N VAL A 33 -30.78 4.64 -17.62
CA VAL A 33 -30.12 3.79 -16.63
C VAL A 33 -30.82 3.99 -15.29
N ARG A 34 -31.69 3.06 -14.96
CA ARG A 34 -32.27 2.92 -13.62
C ARG A 34 -31.09 2.61 -12.69
N ALA A 35 -30.63 3.61 -11.97
CA ALA A 35 -29.61 3.46 -10.93
C ALA A 35 -30.19 2.57 -9.81
N LEU A 36 -29.86 1.28 -9.86
CA LEU A 36 -29.95 0.42 -8.69
C LEU A 36 -28.79 0.81 -7.75
N SER A 37 -29.09 1.80 -6.91
CA SER A 37 -28.26 2.09 -5.74
C SER A 37 -28.42 0.93 -4.76
N MET A 38 -27.66 -0.13 -4.97
CA MET A 38 -27.41 -1.09 -3.91
C MET A 38 -26.30 -0.51 -3.03
N SER A 39 -26.69 0.30 -2.06
CA SER A 39 -25.83 0.59 -0.93
C SER A 39 -25.64 -0.72 -0.16
N HIS A 40 -24.60 -1.46 -0.51
CA HIS A 40 -24.09 -2.47 0.39
C HIS A 40 -23.46 -1.71 1.56
N ALA A 41 -24.27 -1.48 2.59
CA ALA A 41 -23.75 -1.24 3.92
C ALA A 41 -23.06 -2.54 4.34
N VAL A 42 -21.77 -2.66 3.96
CA VAL A 42 -20.90 -3.68 4.53
C VAL A 42 -20.83 -3.33 6.01
N ALA A 43 -21.50 -4.12 6.82
CA ALA A 43 -21.34 -4.07 8.27
C ALA A 43 -19.84 -4.18 8.52
N ARG A 44 -19.19 -3.06 8.93
CA ARG A 44 -17.82 -3.06 9.43
C ARG A 44 -17.81 -4.00 10.62
N SER A 45 -17.30 -5.21 10.45
CA SER A 45 -16.85 -5.96 11.61
C SER A 45 -15.64 -5.18 12.13
N ASP A 46 -15.70 -4.70 13.37
CA ASP A 46 -14.66 -3.89 14.02
C ASP A 46 -13.26 -4.54 14.05
N LYS A 47 -13.12 -5.74 13.52
CA LYS A 47 -11.91 -6.55 13.51
C LYS A 47 -11.17 -6.61 12.16
N PHE A 48 -11.84 -6.35 11.04
CA PHE A 48 -11.26 -6.49 9.70
C PHE A 48 -11.70 -5.34 8.80
N ARG A 49 -10.81 -4.94 7.87
CA ARG A 49 -11.11 -4.04 6.77
C ARG A 49 -10.95 -4.76 5.43
N ALA A 50 -11.73 -4.37 4.44
CA ALA A 50 -11.59 -4.88 3.08
C ALA A 50 -10.47 -4.11 2.36
N GLU A 51 -9.51 -4.85 1.83
CA GLU A 51 -8.48 -4.37 0.93
C GLU A 51 -8.65 -5.04 -0.42
N ARG A 52 -8.22 -4.38 -1.48
CA ARG A 52 -8.34 -4.91 -2.84
C ARG A 52 -7.00 -4.87 -3.58
N ASP A 53 -6.72 -5.95 -4.28
CA ASP A 53 -5.62 -6.03 -5.23
C ASP A 53 -6.09 -6.56 -6.59
N THR A 54 -5.16 -6.89 -7.49
CA THR A 54 -5.47 -7.44 -8.83
C THR A 54 -6.13 -8.81 -8.78
N PHE A 55 -6.05 -9.52 -7.66
CA PHE A 55 -6.67 -10.83 -7.45
C PHE A 55 -8.04 -10.76 -6.76
N GLY A 56 -8.50 -9.57 -6.42
CA GLY A 56 -9.81 -9.33 -5.81
C GLY A 56 -9.74 -8.88 -4.35
N ASP A 57 -10.90 -8.83 -3.72
CA ASP A 57 -11.06 -8.33 -2.36
C ASP A 57 -10.56 -9.33 -1.32
N LEU A 58 -9.95 -8.81 -0.25
CA LEU A 58 -9.39 -9.58 0.85
C LEU A 58 -9.60 -8.88 2.18
N GLN A 59 -9.86 -9.66 3.22
CA GLN A 59 -10.01 -9.15 4.58
C GLN A 59 -8.64 -9.05 5.26
N VAL A 60 -8.30 -7.87 5.75
CA VAL A 60 -7.07 -7.58 6.49
C VAL A 60 -7.44 -7.11 7.90
N PRO A 61 -6.72 -7.50 8.96
CA PRO A 61 -6.99 -6.99 10.30
C PRO A 61 -7.01 -5.45 10.33
N ALA A 62 -8.04 -4.86 10.93
CA ALA A 62 -8.25 -3.41 10.89
C ALA A 62 -7.18 -2.62 11.66
N ASP A 63 -6.56 -3.26 12.67
CA ASP A 63 -5.51 -2.72 13.51
C ASP A 63 -4.10 -2.76 12.88
N LYS A 64 -3.95 -3.31 11.68
CA LYS A 64 -2.66 -3.50 11.02
C LYS A 64 -2.54 -2.62 9.78
N TYR A 65 -1.33 -2.07 9.55
CA TYR A 65 -1.04 -1.23 8.40
C TYR A 65 -0.68 -1.99 7.11
N TRP A 66 -0.44 -3.31 7.19
CA TRP A 66 -0.20 -4.07 5.95
C TRP A 66 -1.49 -4.17 5.11
N GLY A 67 -1.32 -4.36 3.79
CA GLY A 67 -2.42 -4.45 2.84
C GLY A 67 -2.67 -5.86 2.32
N ALA A 68 -3.39 -5.94 1.20
CA ALA A 68 -3.84 -7.19 0.59
C ALA A 68 -2.69 -8.12 0.19
N GLN A 69 -1.60 -7.59 -0.38
CA GLN A 69 -0.48 -8.40 -0.86
C GLN A 69 0.27 -9.07 0.30
N THR A 70 0.51 -8.34 1.39
CA THR A 70 1.11 -8.91 2.59
C THR A 70 0.20 -9.97 3.22
N GLN A 71 -1.11 -9.71 3.27
CA GLN A 71 -2.07 -10.68 3.78
C GLN A 71 -2.05 -11.98 2.97
N ARG A 72 -2.01 -11.92 1.62
CA ARG A 72 -1.86 -13.10 0.77
C ARG A 72 -0.56 -13.84 1.02
N SER A 73 0.55 -13.12 1.16
CA SER A 73 1.85 -13.72 1.47
C SER A 73 1.81 -14.48 2.79
N SER A 74 1.22 -13.89 3.84
CA SER A 74 1.05 -14.55 5.13
C SER A 74 0.18 -15.82 5.06
N MET A 75 -0.78 -15.85 4.13
CA MET A 75 -1.61 -17.05 3.90
C MET A 75 -0.86 -18.14 3.15
N ASN A 76 0.03 -17.77 2.23
CA ASN A 76 0.79 -18.70 1.40
C ASN A 76 1.98 -19.33 2.13
N PHE A 77 2.63 -18.59 3.02
CA PHE A 77 3.88 -18.98 3.68
C PHE A 77 3.69 -19.12 5.19
N LYS A 78 3.02 -20.18 5.62
CA LYS A 78 2.79 -20.52 7.03
C LYS A 78 3.93 -21.38 7.60
N ILE A 79 5.17 -20.91 7.44
CA ILE A 79 6.38 -21.66 7.78
C ILE A 79 7.13 -20.94 8.90
N GLY A 80 7.63 -21.66 9.90
CA GLY A 80 8.52 -21.16 10.95
C GLY A 80 7.88 -20.22 12.00
N GLY A 81 6.66 -19.77 11.78
CA GLY A 81 5.94 -18.94 12.75
C GLY A 81 6.65 -17.62 13.10
N LYS A 82 6.56 -17.21 14.36
CA LYS A 82 7.13 -15.95 14.83
C LYS A 82 8.67 -15.92 14.84
N MET A 83 9.29 -17.08 14.97
CA MET A 83 10.76 -17.20 15.05
C MET A 83 11.45 -16.93 13.71
N GLU A 84 10.75 -17.17 12.62
CA GLU A 84 11.27 -17.03 11.26
C GLU A 84 10.80 -15.72 10.59
N ARG A 85 10.34 -14.74 11.34
CA ARG A 85 9.99 -13.43 10.80
C ARG A 85 11.20 -12.72 10.25
N MET A 86 10.95 -11.84 9.26
CA MET A 86 11.99 -11.00 8.68
C MET A 86 12.69 -10.20 9.79
N PRO A 87 14.04 -10.28 9.89
CA PRO A 87 14.80 -9.60 10.94
C PRO A 87 14.59 -8.09 10.93
N GLU A 88 14.49 -7.51 12.12
CA GLU A 88 14.29 -6.06 12.32
C GLU A 88 15.31 -5.17 11.60
N PRO A 89 16.62 -5.50 11.57
CA PRO A 89 17.60 -4.68 10.84
C PRO A 89 17.30 -4.57 9.35
N ILE A 90 16.73 -5.61 8.73
CA ILE A 90 16.33 -5.58 7.32
C ILE A 90 15.12 -4.65 7.12
N ILE A 91 14.15 -4.71 8.03
CA ILE A 91 12.97 -3.83 7.99
C ILE A 91 13.39 -2.37 8.15
N SER A 92 14.27 -2.08 9.12
CA SER A 92 14.82 -0.74 9.34
C SER A 92 15.60 -0.23 8.12
N ALA A 93 16.41 -1.09 7.48
CA ALA A 93 17.12 -0.74 6.25
C ALA A 93 16.16 -0.40 5.10
N PHE A 94 15.05 -1.10 4.96
CA PHE A 94 13.99 -0.72 4.02
C PHE A 94 13.39 0.64 4.36
N GLY A 95 13.17 0.95 5.64
CA GLY A 95 12.71 2.26 6.08
C GLY A 95 13.65 3.38 5.61
N VAL A 96 14.96 3.22 5.82
CA VAL A 96 15.99 4.17 5.34
C VAL A 96 15.93 4.33 3.83
N LEU A 97 15.84 3.23 3.08
CA LEU A 97 15.74 3.25 1.63
C LEU A 97 14.51 4.03 1.15
N LYS A 98 13.33 3.78 1.75
CA LYS A 98 12.08 4.45 1.37
C LYS A 98 12.09 5.93 1.71
N LYS A 99 12.66 6.31 2.86
CA LYS A 99 12.86 7.71 3.24
C LYS A 99 13.75 8.44 2.25
N ALA A 100 14.91 7.87 1.90
CA ALA A 100 15.81 8.45 0.90
C ALA A 100 15.13 8.61 -0.46
N ALA A 101 14.40 7.58 -0.91
CA ALA A 101 13.66 7.64 -2.17
C ALA A 101 12.57 8.72 -2.16
N ALA A 102 11.82 8.90 -1.06
CA ALA A 102 10.81 9.95 -0.94
C ALA A 102 11.45 11.34 -0.97
N THR A 103 12.60 11.52 -0.30
CA THR A 103 13.34 12.78 -0.27
C THR A 103 13.79 13.19 -1.67
N VAL A 104 14.41 12.27 -2.42
CA VAL A 104 14.86 12.54 -3.79
C VAL A 104 13.68 12.79 -4.73
N ASN A 105 12.58 12.05 -4.59
CA ASN A 105 11.43 12.20 -5.46
C ASN A 105 10.73 13.56 -5.35
N LYS A 106 10.96 14.34 -4.29
CA LYS A 106 10.52 15.74 -4.23
C LYS A 106 11.08 16.57 -5.40
N GLU A 107 12.34 16.34 -5.75
CA GLU A 107 13.01 17.03 -6.86
C GLU A 107 12.44 16.63 -8.23
N PHE A 108 11.80 15.44 -8.28
CA PHE A 108 11.19 14.89 -9.49
C PHE A 108 9.65 15.02 -9.52
N GLY A 109 9.09 15.94 -8.74
CA GLY A 109 7.66 16.31 -8.80
C GLY A 109 6.74 15.52 -7.86
N LEU A 110 7.26 14.84 -6.84
CA LEU A 110 6.45 14.33 -5.75
C LEU A 110 5.99 15.50 -4.88
N ASP A 111 4.68 15.54 -4.59
CA ASP A 111 4.12 16.56 -3.70
C ASP A 111 4.86 16.58 -2.35
N PRO A 112 5.36 17.75 -1.90
CA PRO A 112 6.11 17.86 -0.66
C PRO A 112 5.37 17.33 0.57
N LYS A 113 4.05 17.56 0.69
CA LYS A 113 3.25 17.05 1.81
C LYS A 113 3.22 15.53 1.84
N ILE A 114 3.02 14.91 0.68
CA ILE A 114 3.02 13.44 0.56
C ILE A 114 4.40 12.89 0.88
N ALA A 115 5.47 13.53 0.37
CA ALA A 115 6.83 13.11 0.65
C ALA A 115 7.18 13.21 2.14
N ASP A 116 6.74 14.29 2.81
CA ASP A 116 6.97 14.48 4.24
C ASP A 116 6.22 13.43 5.08
N ALA A 117 4.97 13.11 4.72
CA ALA A 117 4.22 12.04 5.37
C ALA A 117 4.90 10.66 5.18
N ILE A 118 5.40 10.36 3.97
CA ILE A 118 6.17 9.13 3.70
C ILE A 118 7.44 9.09 4.54
N CYS A 119 8.18 10.21 4.62
CA CYS A 119 9.39 10.29 5.44
C CYS A 119 9.08 10.05 6.93
N ALA A 120 8.02 10.67 7.46
CA ALA A 120 7.60 10.49 8.84
C ALA A 120 7.18 9.04 9.14
N ALA A 121 6.39 8.42 8.25
CA ALA A 121 6.03 7.00 8.37
C ALA A 121 7.26 6.08 8.28
N ALA A 122 8.22 6.40 7.41
CA ALA A 122 9.48 5.65 7.31
C ALA A 122 10.32 5.77 8.59
N ASP A 123 10.33 6.94 9.25
CA ASP A 123 11.01 7.12 10.53
C ASP A 123 10.38 6.26 11.64
N GLU A 124 9.05 6.09 11.64
CA GLU A 124 8.38 5.16 12.55
C GLU A 124 8.80 3.69 12.30
N VAL A 125 9.00 3.31 11.03
CA VAL A 125 9.54 1.97 10.68
C VAL A 125 10.98 1.82 11.17
N ILE A 126 11.84 2.81 10.92
CA ILE A 126 13.26 2.80 11.33
C ILE A 126 13.38 2.68 12.84
N SER A 127 12.54 3.38 13.59
CA SER A 127 12.54 3.36 15.05
C SER A 127 11.95 2.10 15.69
N GLY A 128 11.41 1.17 14.87
CA GLY A 128 10.79 -0.05 15.36
C GLY A 128 9.36 0.09 15.90
N LYS A 129 8.77 1.30 15.92
CA LYS A 129 7.40 1.52 16.41
C LYS A 129 6.35 0.70 15.68
N LEU A 130 6.59 0.40 14.42
CA LEU A 130 5.68 -0.35 13.55
C LEU A 130 6.06 -1.83 13.38
N HIS A 131 6.92 -2.38 14.25
CA HIS A 131 7.46 -3.73 14.13
C HIS A 131 6.36 -4.81 14.00
N GLU A 132 5.24 -4.65 14.70
CA GLU A 132 4.12 -5.60 14.67
C GLU A 132 3.39 -5.67 13.32
N HIS A 133 3.65 -4.70 12.42
CA HIS A 133 3.05 -4.64 11.10
C HIS A 133 3.85 -5.38 10.02
N PHE A 134 4.89 -6.14 10.42
CA PHE A 134 5.75 -6.94 9.53
C PHE A 134 5.64 -8.43 9.85
N PRO A 135 4.54 -9.10 9.43
CA PRO A 135 4.27 -10.49 9.79
C PRO A 135 5.04 -11.50 8.94
N LEU A 136 5.68 -11.06 7.83
CA LEU A 136 6.25 -11.98 6.85
C LEU A 136 7.49 -12.69 7.37
N VAL A 137 7.62 -13.96 6.98
CA VAL A 137 8.75 -14.82 7.32
C VAL A 137 9.86 -14.71 6.28
N VAL A 138 11.08 -15.13 6.65
CA VAL A 138 12.24 -15.17 5.73
C VAL A 138 12.03 -16.22 4.62
N VAL A 139 11.30 -17.28 4.91
CA VAL A 139 10.96 -18.34 3.94
C VAL A 139 9.82 -17.87 3.04
N GLN A 140 10.18 -17.25 1.93
CA GLN A 140 9.30 -16.74 0.90
C GLN A 140 9.91 -17.00 -0.49
N THR A 141 9.49 -16.28 -1.53
CA THR A 141 9.90 -16.52 -2.94
C THR A 141 11.37 -16.25 -3.26
N GLY A 142 12.20 -15.84 -2.32
CA GLY A 142 13.63 -15.61 -2.49
C GLY A 142 14.02 -14.28 -3.18
N SER A 143 13.10 -13.65 -3.90
CA SER A 143 13.35 -12.36 -4.60
C SER A 143 13.31 -11.13 -3.67
N GLY A 144 12.82 -11.26 -2.43
CA GLY A 144 12.61 -10.15 -1.51
C GLY A 144 11.40 -9.26 -1.84
N THR A 145 10.67 -9.54 -2.92
CA THR A 145 9.55 -8.73 -3.39
C THR A 145 8.44 -8.60 -2.35
N GLN A 146 8.15 -9.66 -1.61
CA GLN A 146 7.09 -9.67 -0.61
C GLN A 146 7.43 -8.79 0.58
N SER A 147 8.67 -8.84 1.09
CA SER A 147 9.13 -7.94 2.16
C SER A 147 9.11 -6.49 1.70
N ASN A 148 9.56 -6.19 0.49
CA ASN A 148 9.48 -4.85 -0.08
C ASN A 148 8.03 -4.35 -0.20
N ARG A 149 7.07 -5.22 -0.59
CA ARG A 149 5.65 -4.86 -0.64
C ARG A 149 5.08 -4.60 0.73
N ASN A 150 5.41 -5.43 1.72
CA ASN A 150 4.98 -5.22 3.10
C ASN A 150 5.40 -3.83 3.60
N VAL A 151 6.66 -3.46 3.41
CA VAL A 151 7.15 -2.12 3.79
C VAL A 151 6.40 -1.02 3.04
N ASN A 152 6.15 -1.18 1.75
CA ASN A 152 5.40 -0.21 0.95
C ASN A 152 3.97 -0.03 1.46
N GLU A 153 3.26 -1.13 1.75
CA GLU A 153 1.89 -1.10 2.25
C GLU A 153 1.81 -0.44 3.64
N VAL A 154 2.71 -0.80 4.55
CA VAL A 154 2.77 -0.21 5.90
C VAL A 154 3.05 1.29 5.84
N ILE A 155 4.08 1.71 5.11
CA ILE A 155 4.43 3.13 4.98
C ILE A 155 3.30 3.91 4.29
N SER A 156 2.70 3.34 3.23
CA SER A 156 1.60 3.99 2.51
C SER A 156 0.38 4.22 3.40
N ASN A 157 -0.09 3.17 4.08
CA ASN A 157 -1.26 3.28 4.93
C ASN A 157 -1.02 4.21 6.12
N ARG A 158 0.17 4.17 6.71
CA ARG A 158 0.53 5.08 7.80
C ARG A 158 0.65 6.54 7.33
N ALA A 159 1.24 6.78 6.16
CA ALA A 159 1.34 8.12 5.57
C ALA A 159 -0.05 8.69 5.22
N ILE A 160 -0.97 7.86 4.70
CA ILE A 160 -2.35 8.28 4.42
C ILE A 160 -3.08 8.71 5.70
N GLU A 161 -2.85 8.03 6.81
CA GLU A 161 -3.44 8.41 8.10
C GLU A 161 -2.89 9.74 8.64
N MET A 162 -1.65 10.11 8.28
CA MET A 162 -1.01 11.37 8.68
C MET A 162 -1.43 12.57 7.83
N LEU A 163 -2.02 12.34 6.64
CA LEU A 163 -2.45 13.39 5.69
C LEU A 163 -3.87 13.85 5.95
#